data_7c6b271ee8c6a07ab324c05124846a71
#
_entry.id   7c6b271ee8c6a07ab324c05124846a71
#
_cell.length_a   1.000
_cell.length_b   1.000
_cell.length_c   1.000
_cell.angle_alpha   90.00
_cell.angle_beta   90.00
_cell.angle_gamma   90.00
#
_symmetry.space_group_name_H-M   'P 1'
#
loop_
_entity.id
_entity.type
_entity.pdbx_description
1 polymer ?
#
loop_
_entity_poly.entity_id
_entity_poly.type
_entity_poly.pdbx_seq_one_letter_code
_entity_poly.pdbx_strand_id
1 'polypeptide(L)'
;MSKDMLELVKTGTMAEMNTLSGCQYNYPEFIDYIKSADVISIQLGSNDAFVPTVVSFGEATNWKSADLASIVLSGNLRDRDQDTEAALNESLKKLSLTRSEKDAVWNLFFSGMNKICENAYPESSSNLRQIVATVKELNPDAQILIIGATNPVPLLPSWSDYFSKLNNYEKQLADVYGATYVSIPFAQTELDGHPTVSGHKYIADKIVKAIEAQQ
;
A
#
# COMPACT_ATOMS: atom_id res chain seq x y z
N MET A 1 -5.18 2.71 6.59
CA MET A 1 -5.67 2.40 5.22
C MET A 1 -6.25 3.66 4.60
N SER A 2 -6.62 3.65 3.32
CA SER A 2 -7.18 4.85 2.65
C SER A 2 -8.49 5.30 3.29
N LYS A 3 -9.32 4.38 3.78
CA LYS A 3 -10.55 4.67 4.54
C LYS A 3 -10.27 5.53 5.78
N ASP A 4 -9.28 5.16 6.57
CA ASP A 4 -8.93 5.87 7.81
C ASP A 4 -8.41 7.29 7.51
N MET A 5 -7.60 7.41 6.46
CA MET A 5 -7.09 8.71 6.01
C MET A 5 -8.21 9.60 5.48
N LEU A 6 -9.19 9.03 4.77
CA LEU A 6 -10.35 9.78 4.29
C LEU A 6 -11.14 10.37 5.45
N GLU A 7 -11.34 9.62 6.52
CA GLU A 7 -12.01 10.11 7.71
C GLU A 7 -11.20 11.20 8.39
N LEU A 8 -9.89 11.00 8.55
CA LEU A 8 -8.98 11.96 9.15
C LEU A 8 -8.96 13.31 8.41
N VAL A 9 -8.91 13.33 7.07
CA VAL A 9 -8.93 14.58 6.29
C VAL A 9 -10.27 15.29 6.34
N LYS A 10 -11.37 14.58 6.60
CA LYS A 10 -12.72 15.16 6.72
C LYS A 10 -13.04 15.69 8.11
N THR A 11 -12.58 15.02 9.14
CA THR A 11 -13.04 15.25 10.52
C THR A 11 -11.92 15.56 11.51
N GLY A 12 -10.66 15.36 11.15
CA GLY A 12 -9.52 15.43 12.06
C GLY A 12 -9.41 14.22 12.99
N THR A 13 -10.31 13.24 12.88
CA THR A 13 -10.33 12.06 13.75
C THR A 13 -10.55 10.79 12.95
N MET A 14 -10.11 9.66 13.50
CA MET A 14 -10.46 8.33 13.01
C MET A 14 -11.47 7.71 14.00
N ALA A 15 -12.67 7.34 13.52
CA ALA A 15 -13.72 6.79 14.38
C ALA A 15 -13.38 5.39 14.90
N GLU A 16 -12.72 4.57 14.09
CA GLU A 16 -12.38 3.20 14.41
C GLU A 16 -10.91 3.07 14.81
N MET A 17 -10.65 2.19 15.78
CA MET A 17 -9.31 1.80 16.15
C MET A 17 -8.67 1.04 14.98
N ASN A 18 -7.46 1.43 14.58
CA ASN A 18 -6.71 0.67 13.59
C ASN A 18 -6.38 -0.72 14.14
N THR A 19 -6.86 -1.77 13.47
CA THR A 19 -6.76 -3.15 13.93
C THR A 19 -5.32 -3.67 14.02
N LEU A 20 -4.39 -3.12 13.26
CA LEU A 20 -2.98 -3.52 13.31
C LEU A 20 -2.18 -2.74 14.34
N SER A 21 -2.41 -1.43 14.46
CA SER A 21 -1.66 -0.59 15.39
C SER A 21 -2.27 -0.53 16.78
N GLY A 22 -3.55 -0.90 16.93
CA GLY A 22 -4.31 -0.72 18.16
C GLY A 22 -4.49 0.75 18.57
N CYS A 23 -4.22 1.69 17.65
CA CYS A 23 -4.27 3.12 17.89
C CYS A 23 -5.51 3.74 17.27
N GLN A 24 -6.12 4.66 18.00
CA GLN A 24 -7.12 5.58 17.47
C GLN A 24 -6.49 6.97 17.39
N TYR A 25 -6.51 7.56 16.21
CA TYR A 25 -5.94 8.88 15.99
C TYR A 25 -7.02 9.95 16.16
N ASN A 26 -6.68 10.99 16.93
CA ASN A 26 -7.48 12.19 17.10
C ASN A 26 -6.57 13.39 16.92
N TYR A 27 -6.63 13.99 15.74
CA TYR A 27 -5.79 15.12 15.33
C TYR A 27 -6.68 16.22 14.73
N PRO A 28 -7.47 16.92 15.56
CA PRO A 28 -8.33 18.02 15.05
C PRO A 28 -7.53 19.10 14.31
N GLU A 29 -6.29 19.36 14.73
CA GLU A 29 -5.35 20.27 14.08
C GLU A 29 -4.86 19.78 12.70
N PHE A 30 -5.11 18.53 12.34
CA PHE A 30 -4.70 17.99 11.03
C PHE A 30 -5.33 18.75 9.85
N ILE A 31 -6.58 19.17 10.03
CA ILE A 31 -7.27 20.00 9.03
C ILE A 31 -6.62 21.37 8.88
N ASP A 32 -6.15 21.96 9.97
CA ASP A 32 -5.48 23.25 9.96
C ASP A 32 -4.08 23.16 9.31
N TYR A 33 -3.38 22.04 9.50
CA TYR A 33 -2.14 21.74 8.76
C TYR A 33 -2.39 21.66 7.26
N ILE A 34 -3.47 20.96 6.83
CA ILE A 34 -3.84 20.92 5.40
C ILE A 34 -4.07 22.34 4.86
N LYS A 35 -4.85 23.15 5.57
CA LYS A 35 -5.20 24.52 5.14
C LYS A 35 -4.01 25.45 5.03
N SER A 36 -2.95 25.24 5.80
CA SER A 36 -1.79 26.12 5.88
C SER A 36 -0.55 25.59 5.15
N ALA A 37 -0.61 24.39 4.59
CA ALA A 37 0.54 23.78 3.93
C ALA A 37 0.77 24.37 2.53
N ASP A 38 2.01 24.70 2.19
CA ASP A 38 2.40 25.06 0.82
C ASP A 38 2.48 23.84 -0.10
N VAL A 39 2.89 22.69 0.45
CA VAL A 39 3.04 21.42 -0.27
C VAL A 39 2.39 20.29 0.52
N ILE A 40 1.56 19.49 -0.15
CA ILE A 40 0.90 18.30 0.45
C ILE A 40 1.24 17.09 -0.40
N SER A 41 1.91 16.10 0.21
CA SER A 41 2.20 14.82 -0.43
C SER A 41 1.22 13.73 0.04
N ILE A 42 0.67 12.99 -0.91
CA ILE A 42 -0.30 11.92 -0.68
C ILE A 42 0.28 10.61 -1.25
N GLN A 43 0.52 9.62 -0.38
CA GLN A 43 0.95 8.28 -0.75
C GLN A 43 0.08 7.27 -0.03
N LEU A 44 -0.85 6.66 -0.75
CA LEU A 44 -1.88 5.79 -0.18
C LEU A 44 -2.20 4.61 -1.12
N GLY A 45 -2.92 3.62 -0.61
CA GLY A 45 -3.46 2.51 -1.40
C GLY A 45 -2.70 1.20 -1.21
N SER A 46 -1.39 1.22 -0.97
CA SER A 46 -0.61 -0.02 -0.78
C SER A 46 -1.15 -0.89 0.35
N ASN A 47 -1.47 -0.27 1.49
CA ASN A 47 -1.97 -0.98 2.67
C ASN A 47 -3.39 -1.51 2.51
N ASP A 48 -4.16 -1.01 1.55
CA ASP A 48 -5.52 -1.49 1.30
C ASP A 48 -5.53 -2.92 0.72
N ALA A 49 -4.46 -3.32 0.01
CA ALA A 49 -4.24 -4.71 -0.40
C ALA A 49 -3.32 -5.47 0.56
N PHE A 50 -2.28 -4.81 1.11
CA PHE A 50 -1.28 -5.45 1.96
C PHE A 50 -1.86 -5.93 3.29
N VAL A 51 -2.59 -5.06 4.00
CA VAL A 51 -3.14 -5.39 5.32
C VAL A 51 -4.14 -6.56 5.27
N PRO A 52 -5.14 -6.59 4.38
CA PRO A 52 -6.03 -7.75 4.25
C PRO A 52 -5.27 -9.04 3.88
N THR A 53 -4.19 -8.93 3.09
CA THR A 53 -3.34 -10.08 2.77
C THR A 53 -2.66 -10.63 4.01
N VAL A 54 -2.01 -9.78 4.81
CA VAL A 54 -1.35 -10.19 6.05
C VAL A 54 -2.34 -10.82 7.04
N VAL A 55 -3.50 -10.18 7.22
CA VAL A 55 -4.56 -10.70 8.09
C VAL A 55 -5.04 -12.07 7.62
N SER A 56 -5.32 -12.23 6.32
CA SER A 56 -5.78 -13.51 5.76
C SER A 56 -4.77 -14.63 5.92
N PHE A 57 -3.47 -14.34 5.74
CA PHE A 57 -2.41 -15.31 6.01
C PHE A 57 -2.28 -15.62 7.51
N GLY A 58 -2.41 -14.61 8.38
CA GLY A 58 -2.44 -14.80 9.83
C GLY A 58 -3.57 -15.74 10.24
N GLU A 59 -4.78 -15.48 9.77
CA GLU A 59 -5.96 -16.32 10.04
C GLU A 59 -5.79 -17.76 9.50
N ALA A 60 -5.31 -17.91 8.28
CA ALA A 60 -5.06 -19.22 7.66
C ALA A 60 -4.07 -20.08 8.46
N THR A 61 -3.20 -19.47 9.24
CA THR A 61 -2.18 -20.14 10.06
C THR A 61 -2.45 -20.08 11.56
N ASN A 62 -3.60 -19.57 11.98
CA ASN A 62 -3.92 -19.27 13.38
C ASN A 62 -2.82 -18.42 14.06
N TRP A 63 -2.23 -17.50 13.32
CA TRP A 63 -1.14 -16.61 13.77
C TRP A 63 0.10 -17.34 14.32
N LYS A 64 0.28 -18.62 13.96
CA LYS A 64 1.39 -19.42 14.44
C LYS A 64 2.73 -19.07 13.80
N SER A 65 2.71 -18.35 12.69
CA SER A 65 3.91 -18.06 11.94
C SER A 65 4.06 -16.56 11.68
N ALA A 66 4.92 -15.93 12.47
CA ALA A 66 5.43 -14.59 12.14
C ALA A 66 6.25 -14.61 10.83
N ASP A 67 6.75 -15.79 10.42
CA ASP A 67 7.59 -15.96 9.25
C ASP A 67 6.80 -16.00 7.94
N LEU A 68 5.48 -16.07 7.99
CA LEU A 68 4.65 -16.17 6.77
C LEU A 68 4.73 -14.91 5.92
N ALA A 69 4.78 -13.74 6.53
CA ALA A 69 5.04 -12.49 5.82
C ALA A 69 6.41 -12.53 5.15
N SER A 70 7.44 -13.05 5.84
CA SER A 70 8.79 -13.20 5.27
C SER A 70 8.82 -14.24 4.15
N ILE A 71 7.96 -15.25 4.17
CA ILE A 71 7.86 -16.28 3.11
C ILE A 71 7.12 -15.74 1.89
N VAL A 72 6.00 -15.08 2.08
CA VAL A 72 5.22 -14.44 1.00
C VAL A 72 6.02 -13.30 0.37
N LEU A 73 6.80 -12.61 1.17
CA LEU A 73 7.66 -11.49 0.76
C LEU A 73 9.12 -11.91 0.52
N SER A 74 9.47 -13.19 0.73
CA SER A 74 10.85 -13.65 0.65
C SER A 74 11.44 -13.52 -0.74
N GLY A 75 12.76 -13.30 -0.78
CA GLY A 75 13.51 -13.19 -2.02
C GLY A 75 13.34 -14.38 -2.98
N ASN A 76 13.03 -15.57 -2.47
CA ASN A 76 12.79 -16.77 -3.28
C ASN A 76 11.53 -16.68 -4.16
N LEU A 77 10.51 -15.93 -3.73
CA LEU A 77 9.32 -15.66 -4.53
C LEU A 77 9.47 -14.41 -5.40
N ARG A 78 10.59 -13.70 -5.31
CA ARG A 78 10.95 -12.55 -6.17
C ARG A 78 11.73 -12.96 -7.42
N ASP A 79 12.25 -14.18 -7.45
CA ASP A 79 13.04 -14.66 -8.59
C ASP A 79 12.10 -15.19 -9.68
N ARG A 80 12.07 -14.48 -10.81
CA ARG A 80 11.17 -14.78 -11.94
C ARG A 80 11.44 -16.11 -12.62
N ASP A 81 12.63 -16.66 -12.41
CA ASP A 81 13.06 -17.90 -13.04
C ASP A 81 12.74 -19.13 -12.16
N GLN A 82 12.21 -18.93 -10.96
CA GLN A 82 11.82 -20.02 -10.08
C GLN A 82 10.37 -20.45 -10.30
N ASP A 83 10.16 -21.76 -10.22
CA ASP A 83 8.84 -22.35 -10.09
C ASP A 83 8.22 -21.91 -8.74
N THR A 84 7.27 -20.96 -8.81
CA THR A 84 6.62 -20.38 -7.65
C THR A 84 5.94 -21.42 -6.78
N GLU A 85 5.37 -22.48 -7.38
CA GLU A 85 4.76 -23.59 -6.64
C GLU A 85 5.81 -24.35 -5.84
N ALA A 86 6.93 -24.70 -6.46
CA ALA A 86 8.00 -25.41 -5.79
C ALA A 86 8.61 -24.56 -4.66
N ALA A 87 8.84 -23.28 -4.89
CA ALA A 87 9.37 -22.36 -3.89
C ALA A 87 8.43 -22.20 -2.69
N LEU A 88 7.12 -22.07 -2.91
CA LEU A 88 6.12 -22.01 -1.84
C LEU A 88 6.08 -23.33 -1.06
N ASN A 89 6.07 -24.48 -1.75
CA ASN A 89 6.07 -25.79 -1.10
C ASN A 89 7.30 -25.99 -0.21
N GLU A 90 8.50 -25.64 -0.68
CA GLU A 90 9.73 -25.74 0.12
C GLU A 90 9.69 -24.82 1.34
N SER A 91 9.12 -23.63 1.20
CA SER A 91 8.92 -22.71 2.32
C SER A 91 7.92 -23.27 3.34
N LEU A 92 6.79 -23.80 2.88
CA LEU A 92 5.78 -24.40 3.75
C LEU A 92 6.27 -25.66 4.48
N LYS A 93 7.22 -26.42 3.91
CA LYS A 93 7.82 -27.57 4.60
C LYS A 93 8.59 -27.19 5.86
N LYS A 94 9.20 -26.00 5.87
CA LYS A 94 10.00 -25.47 6.99
C LYS A 94 9.14 -24.98 8.15
N LEU A 95 7.83 -24.81 7.93
CA LEU A 95 6.91 -24.28 8.94
C LEU A 95 6.22 -25.39 9.72
N SER A 96 6.05 -25.16 11.02
CA SER A 96 5.29 -26.02 11.93
C SER A 96 3.78 -25.83 11.76
N LEU A 97 3.29 -25.98 10.51
CA LEU A 97 1.89 -25.88 10.15
C LEU A 97 1.29 -27.26 9.91
N THR A 98 0.03 -27.42 10.28
CA THR A 98 -0.77 -28.60 9.92
C THR A 98 -0.99 -28.66 8.40
N ARG A 99 -1.40 -29.82 7.90
CA ARG A 99 -1.75 -29.98 6.49
C ARG A 99 -2.85 -28.99 6.06
N SER A 100 -3.89 -28.87 6.87
CA SER A 100 -5.00 -27.94 6.58
C SER A 100 -4.56 -26.48 6.52
N GLU A 101 -3.65 -26.06 7.40
CA GLU A 101 -3.08 -24.70 7.39
C GLU A 101 -2.22 -24.48 6.13
N LYS A 102 -1.42 -25.47 5.73
CA LYS A 102 -0.63 -25.41 4.49
C LYS A 102 -1.52 -25.32 3.24
N ASP A 103 -2.58 -26.13 3.20
CA ASP A 103 -3.57 -26.09 2.11
C ASP A 103 -4.30 -24.72 2.06
N ALA A 104 -4.61 -24.14 3.21
CA ALA A 104 -5.23 -22.80 3.31
C ALA A 104 -4.28 -21.70 2.79
N VAL A 105 -3.01 -21.73 3.17
CA VAL A 105 -1.97 -20.81 2.65
C VAL A 105 -1.81 -20.96 1.14
N TRP A 106 -1.77 -22.19 0.64
CA TRP A 106 -1.68 -22.47 -0.79
C TRP A 106 -2.84 -21.86 -1.57
N ASN A 107 -4.07 -22.11 -1.12
CA ASN A 107 -5.28 -21.59 -1.75
C ASN A 107 -5.32 -20.06 -1.70
N LEU A 108 -4.91 -19.46 -0.58
CA LEU A 108 -4.85 -18.02 -0.42
C LEU A 108 -3.84 -17.41 -1.40
N PHE A 109 -2.66 -18.01 -1.53
CA PHE A 109 -1.59 -17.54 -2.38
C PHE A 109 -1.99 -17.52 -3.87
N PHE A 110 -2.60 -18.60 -4.37
CA PHE A 110 -2.92 -18.74 -5.80
C PHE A 110 -4.30 -18.20 -6.20
N SER A 111 -5.24 -18.08 -5.26
CA SER A 111 -6.62 -17.68 -5.56
C SER A 111 -7.12 -16.52 -4.69
N GLY A 112 -6.85 -16.56 -3.39
CA GLY A 112 -7.39 -15.61 -2.43
C GLY A 112 -6.85 -14.20 -2.64
N MET A 113 -5.58 -14.06 -3.00
CA MET A 113 -4.94 -12.77 -3.21
C MET A 113 -5.54 -12.00 -4.39
N ASN A 114 -5.97 -12.67 -5.45
CA ASN A 114 -6.70 -12.04 -6.54
C ASN A 114 -7.96 -11.35 -6.01
N LYS A 115 -8.75 -12.08 -5.22
CA LYS A 115 -10.00 -11.56 -4.65
C LYS A 115 -9.76 -10.41 -3.67
N ILE A 116 -8.68 -10.48 -2.87
CA ILE A 116 -8.29 -9.38 -1.98
C ILE A 116 -8.00 -8.12 -2.79
N CYS A 117 -7.19 -8.23 -3.85
CA CYS A 117 -6.84 -7.10 -4.71
C CYS A 117 -8.04 -6.54 -5.47
N GLU A 118 -8.91 -7.42 -5.99
CA GLU A 118 -10.16 -7.04 -6.68
C GLU A 118 -11.12 -6.29 -5.77
N ASN A 119 -11.21 -6.67 -4.49
CA ASN A 119 -12.04 -5.99 -3.51
C ASN A 119 -11.41 -4.67 -3.03
N ALA A 120 -10.10 -4.64 -2.85
CA ALA A 120 -9.38 -3.47 -2.34
C ALA A 120 -9.36 -2.30 -3.34
N TYR A 121 -9.22 -2.57 -4.63
CA TYR A 121 -9.03 -1.52 -5.64
C TYR A 121 -10.19 -0.52 -5.75
N PRO A 122 -11.48 -0.93 -5.85
CA PRO A 122 -12.60 0.01 -5.93
C PRO A 122 -12.70 0.92 -4.70
N GLU A 123 -12.50 0.39 -3.52
CA GLU A 123 -12.56 1.16 -2.28
C GLU A 123 -11.37 2.12 -2.19
N SER A 124 -10.15 1.63 -2.41
CA SER A 124 -8.92 2.42 -2.38
C SER A 124 -8.97 3.59 -3.37
N SER A 125 -9.37 3.34 -4.62
CA SER A 125 -9.47 4.37 -5.64
C SER A 125 -10.55 5.40 -5.34
N SER A 126 -11.71 4.97 -4.82
CA SER A 126 -12.77 5.88 -4.38
C SER A 126 -12.35 6.77 -3.22
N ASN A 127 -11.70 6.19 -2.20
CA ASN A 127 -11.21 6.92 -1.04
C ASN A 127 -10.13 7.92 -1.44
N LEU A 128 -9.17 7.50 -2.27
CA LEU A 128 -8.10 8.38 -2.74
C LEU A 128 -8.65 9.60 -3.50
N ARG A 129 -9.63 9.41 -4.39
CA ARG A 129 -10.29 10.51 -5.07
C ARG A 129 -10.94 11.49 -4.09
N GLN A 130 -11.64 10.99 -3.09
CA GLN A 130 -12.29 11.83 -2.08
C GLN A 130 -11.25 12.58 -1.23
N ILE A 131 -10.15 11.93 -0.88
CA ILE A 131 -9.05 12.56 -0.13
C ILE A 131 -8.47 13.73 -0.94
N VAL A 132 -8.10 13.49 -2.21
CA VAL A 132 -7.53 14.55 -3.07
C VAL A 132 -8.53 15.69 -3.27
N ALA A 133 -9.81 15.38 -3.50
CA ALA A 133 -10.87 16.38 -3.63
C ALA A 133 -11.01 17.22 -2.36
N THR A 134 -11.07 16.57 -1.17
CA THR A 134 -11.18 17.26 0.13
C THR A 134 -9.95 18.14 0.40
N VAL A 135 -8.74 17.63 0.14
CA VAL A 135 -7.52 18.41 0.30
C VAL A 135 -7.51 19.62 -0.61
N LYS A 136 -7.92 19.45 -1.88
CA LYS A 136 -8.00 20.57 -2.84
C LYS A 136 -9.07 21.60 -2.47
N GLU A 137 -10.17 21.18 -1.87
CA GLU A 137 -11.22 22.08 -1.35
C GLU A 137 -10.74 22.84 -0.11
N LEU A 138 -10.06 22.16 0.82
CA LEU A 138 -9.52 22.79 2.04
C LEU A 138 -8.38 23.77 1.75
N ASN A 139 -7.54 23.47 0.76
CA ASN A 139 -6.40 24.30 0.37
C ASN A 139 -6.20 24.28 -1.16
N PRO A 140 -6.92 25.18 -1.87
CA PRO A 140 -6.82 25.26 -3.32
C PRO A 140 -5.45 25.74 -3.83
N ASP A 141 -4.68 26.41 -3.00
CA ASP A 141 -3.39 27.01 -3.36
C ASP A 141 -2.20 26.06 -3.13
N ALA A 142 -2.39 25.00 -2.33
CA ALA A 142 -1.33 24.02 -2.08
C ALA A 142 -0.89 23.30 -3.36
N GLN A 143 0.41 23.11 -3.47
CA GLN A 143 0.98 22.15 -4.41
C GLN A 143 0.70 20.74 -3.91
N ILE A 144 -0.13 19.97 -4.64
CA ILE A 144 -0.45 18.60 -4.28
C ILE A 144 0.42 17.64 -5.09
N LEU A 145 1.13 16.73 -4.39
CA LEU A 145 1.92 15.65 -4.97
C LEU A 145 1.22 14.33 -4.68
N ILE A 146 0.88 13.56 -5.70
CA ILE A 146 0.38 12.18 -5.56
C ILE A 146 1.56 11.25 -5.84
N ILE A 147 2.01 10.57 -4.79
CA ILE A 147 3.17 9.69 -4.84
C ILE A 147 2.70 8.27 -5.17
N GLY A 148 3.17 7.74 -6.27
CA GLY A 148 2.83 6.38 -6.69
C GLY A 148 3.27 5.32 -5.68
N ALA A 149 2.70 4.15 -5.80
CA ALA A 149 3.02 3.00 -4.96
C ALA A 149 4.06 2.09 -5.63
N THR A 150 4.98 1.55 -4.84
CA THR A 150 5.93 0.52 -5.28
C THR A 150 5.36 -0.86 -4.95
N ASN A 151 5.36 -1.77 -5.93
CA ASN A 151 5.01 -3.16 -5.69
C ASN A 151 6.19 -3.89 -5.03
N PRO A 152 6.06 -4.32 -3.76
CA PRO A 152 7.15 -5.01 -3.06
C PRO A 152 7.35 -6.46 -3.53
N VAL A 153 6.35 -7.05 -4.20
CA VAL A 153 6.39 -8.44 -4.67
C VAL A 153 5.93 -8.51 -6.14
N PRO A 154 6.77 -8.04 -7.08
CA PRO A 154 6.39 -7.94 -8.50
C PRO A 154 6.10 -9.27 -9.18
N LEU A 155 6.43 -10.41 -8.56
CA LEU A 155 6.18 -11.74 -9.09
C LEU A 155 4.76 -12.25 -8.85
N LEU A 156 4.01 -11.62 -7.95
CA LEU A 156 2.60 -11.95 -7.74
C LEU A 156 1.75 -11.21 -8.77
N PRO A 157 1.15 -11.93 -9.76
CA PRO A 157 0.41 -11.28 -10.84
C PRO A 157 -0.73 -10.39 -10.33
N SER A 158 -1.46 -10.84 -9.30
CA SER A 158 -2.54 -10.07 -8.68
C SER A 158 -2.07 -8.75 -8.06
N TRP A 159 -0.89 -8.76 -7.41
CA TRP A 159 -0.30 -7.54 -6.87
C TRP A 159 0.23 -6.65 -7.97
N SER A 160 0.89 -7.20 -8.98
CA SER A 160 1.36 -6.43 -10.13
C SER A 160 0.21 -5.74 -10.86
N ASP A 161 -0.92 -6.43 -11.03
CA ASP A 161 -2.13 -5.85 -11.62
C ASP A 161 -2.73 -4.75 -10.72
N TYR A 162 -2.84 -5.01 -9.42
CA TYR A 162 -3.35 -4.03 -8.44
C TYR A 162 -2.52 -2.74 -8.44
N PHE A 163 -1.18 -2.85 -8.26
CA PHE A 163 -0.30 -1.69 -8.22
C PHE A 163 -0.22 -0.95 -9.55
N SER A 164 -0.30 -1.67 -10.67
CA SER A 164 -0.37 -1.05 -12.00
C SER A 164 -1.65 -0.25 -12.17
N LYS A 165 -2.80 -0.80 -11.79
CA LYS A 165 -4.10 -0.10 -11.82
C LYS A 165 -4.11 1.11 -10.89
N LEU A 166 -3.59 0.95 -9.67
CA LEU A 166 -3.52 2.02 -8.69
C LEU A 166 -2.66 3.19 -9.21
N ASN A 167 -1.43 2.92 -9.64
CA ASN A 167 -0.53 3.94 -10.17
C ASN A 167 -1.09 4.66 -11.41
N ASN A 168 -1.76 3.94 -12.31
CA ASN A 168 -2.43 4.53 -13.45
C ASN A 168 -3.59 5.44 -13.03
N TYR A 169 -4.36 5.03 -12.04
CA TYR A 169 -5.43 5.84 -11.48
C TYR A 169 -4.92 7.08 -10.78
N GLU A 170 -3.86 6.97 -9.98
CA GLU A 170 -3.19 8.08 -9.29
C GLU A 170 -2.70 9.14 -10.29
N LYS A 171 -2.12 8.69 -11.41
CA LYS A 171 -1.72 9.59 -12.49
C LYS A 171 -2.91 10.34 -13.10
N GLN A 172 -4.00 9.61 -13.41
CA GLN A 172 -5.23 10.25 -13.94
C GLN A 172 -5.83 11.22 -12.92
N LEU A 173 -5.81 10.86 -11.63
CA LEU A 173 -6.32 11.71 -10.57
C LEU A 173 -5.49 13.00 -10.45
N ALA A 174 -4.17 12.91 -10.58
CA ALA A 174 -3.29 14.08 -10.61
C ALA A 174 -3.66 15.02 -11.76
N ASP A 175 -3.86 14.48 -12.96
CA ASP A 175 -4.29 15.27 -14.12
C ASP A 175 -5.64 15.97 -13.88
N VAL A 176 -6.61 15.28 -13.28
CA VAL A 176 -7.97 15.83 -13.01
C VAL A 176 -7.95 16.96 -11.99
N TYR A 177 -7.13 16.87 -10.95
CA TYR A 177 -7.10 17.84 -9.84
C TYR A 177 -5.96 18.86 -9.96
N GLY A 178 -5.21 18.86 -11.07
CA GLY A 178 -4.06 19.74 -11.24
C GLY A 178 -2.94 19.47 -10.22
N ALA A 179 -2.81 18.23 -9.80
CA ALA A 179 -1.74 17.76 -8.93
C ALA A 179 -0.57 17.19 -9.74
N THR A 180 0.57 16.97 -9.09
CA THR A 180 1.74 16.36 -9.73
C THR A 180 1.83 14.87 -9.33
N TYR A 181 1.82 13.98 -10.32
CA TYR A 181 2.10 12.57 -10.07
C TYR A 181 3.61 12.32 -9.99
N VAL A 182 4.05 11.72 -8.87
CA VAL A 182 5.45 11.37 -8.62
C VAL A 182 5.63 9.86 -8.74
N SER A 183 6.21 9.42 -9.84
CA SER A 183 6.45 7.99 -10.11
C SER A 183 7.68 7.48 -9.35
N ILE A 184 7.52 6.39 -8.59
CA ILE A 184 8.59 5.77 -7.79
C ILE A 184 8.76 4.26 -8.02
N PRO A 185 8.77 3.76 -9.29
CA PRO A 185 8.71 2.32 -9.58
C PRO A 185 9.95 1.54 -9.12
N PHE A 186 11.06 2.24 -8.86
CA PHE A 186 12.34 1.62 -8.51
C PHE A 186 12.73 1.87 -7.05
N ALA A 187 11.80 2.28 -6.19
CA ALA A 187 12.08 2.36 -4.78
C ALA A 187 12.38 0.95 -4.23
N GLN A 188 13.58 0.78 -3.67
CA GLN A 188 13.95 -0.48 -3.05
C GLN A 188 13.19 -0.68 -1.75
N THR A 189 12.66 -1.88 -1.54
CA THR A 189 11.90 -2.24 -0.34
C THR A 189 12.56 -3.36 0.43
N GLU A 190 12.35 -3.36 1.75
CA GLU A 190 12.59 -4.50 2.63
C GLU A 190 11.57 -5.62 2.37
N LEU A 191 11.72 -6.75 3.07
CA LEU A 191 10.83 -7.89 2.92
C LEU A 191 9.37 -7.60 3.35
N ASP A 192 9.19 -6.66 4.25
CA ASP A 192 7.88 -6.22 4.74
C ASP A 192 7.22 -5.15 3.85
N GLY A 193 7.84 -4.82 2.73
CA GLY A 193 7.33 -3.84 1.76
C GLY A 193 7.68 -2.38 2.07
N HIS A 194 8.26 -2.08 3.23
CA HIS A 194 8.72 -0.73 3.53
C HIS A 194 9.98 -0.37 2.75
N PRO A 195 10.15 0.90 2.34
CA PRO A 195 11.35 1.31 1.63
C PRO A 195 12.61 1.12 2.49
N THR A 196 13.69 0.63 1.87
CA THR A 196 15.02 0.65 2.48
C THR A 196 15.52 2.09 2.64
N VAL A 197 16.67 2.29 3.31
CA VAL A 197 17.31 3.61 3.39
C VAL A 197 17.54 4.20 1.98
N SER A 198 18.02 3.39 1.03
CA SER A 198 18.18 3.82 -0.37
C SER A 198 16.85 4.06 -1.08
N GLY A 199 15.82 3.27 -0.75
CA GLY A 199 14.45 3.47 -1.21
C GLY A 199 13.87 4.80 -0.74
N HIS A 200 14.00 5.11 0.53
CA HIS A 200 13.59 6.41 1.08
C HIS A 200 14.33 7.58 0.41
N LYS A 201 15.65 7.46 0.23
CA LYS A 201 16.42 8.48 -0.47
C LYS A 201 15.92 8.69 -1.90
N TYR A 202 15.68 7.60 -2.63
CA TYR A 202 15.14 7.66 -3.99
C TYR A 202 13.78 8.37 -4.04
N ILE A 203 12.88 8.04 -3.12
CA ILE A 203 11.55 8.68 -3.00
C ILE A 203 11.71 10.18 -2.71
N ALA A 204 12.55 10.54 -1.73
CA ALA A 204 12.82 11.93 -1.37
C ALA A 204 13.38 12.73 -2.54
N ASP A 205 14.38 12.19 -3.27
CA ASP A 205 14.96 12.83 -4.45
C ASP A 205 13.90 13.07 -5.56
N LYS A 206 12.93 12.17 -5.71
CA LYS A 206 11.81 12.34 -6.66
C LYS A 206 10.83 13.43 -6.23
N ILE A 207 10.51 13.48 -4.94
CA ILE A 207 9.62 14.50 -4.36
C ILE A 207 10.25 15.88 -4.51
N VAL A 208 11.52 16.04 -4.12
CA VAL A 208 12.25 17.32 -4.24
C VAL A 208 12.23 17.82 -5.68
N LYS A 209 12.58 16.97 -6.64
CA LYS A 209 12.53 17.32 -8.07
C LYS A 209 11.14 17.73 -8.55
N ALA A 210 10.08 17.11 -8.03
CA ALA A 210 8.72 17.46 -8.39
C ALA A 210 8.31 18.83 -7.82
N ILE A 211 8.80 19.20 -6.64
CA ILE A 211 8.60 20.52 -6.03
C ILE A 211 9.33 21.59 -6.83
N GLU A 212 10.63 21.36 -7.12
CA GLU A 212 11.47 22.33 -7.85
C GLU A 212 10.97 22.60 -9.29
N ALA A 213 10.37 21.61 -9.94
CA ALA A 213 9.87 21.76 -11.30
C ALA A 213 8.64 22.67 -11.44
N GLN A 214 8.02 23.08 -10.33
CA GLN A 214 6.84 23.97 -10.31
C GLN A 214 7.14 25.38 -9.78
N GLN A 215 8.36 25.63 -9.35
CA GLN A 215 8.86 26.97 -8.99
C GLN A 215 9.40 27.69 -10.22
#